data_67c8568712391fe07eea2d8e243d6324
#
_entry.id   67c8568712391fe07eea2d8e243d6324
#
_cell.length_a   1.000
_cell.length_b   1.000
_cell.length_c   1.000
_cell.angle_alpha   90.00
_cell.angle_beta   90.00
_cell.angle_gamma   90.00
#
_symmetry.space_group_name_H-M   'P 1'
#
loop_
_entity.id
_entity.type
_entity.pdbx_description
1 polymer ?
#
loop_
_entity_poly.entity_id
_entity_poly.type
_entity_poly.pdbx_seq_one_letter_code
_entity_poly.pdbx_strand_id
1 'polypeptide(L)'
;MPTCTRPALNSTPEQLRFPPTAGFTIRADFNGGEISSDLGALVLGAVDQRIGLIGRLVQAIGDSRDPRYITHSMRDLLTQRIFQIASGYEDGNDANALRHDPLFKLAAGRAPLDADNALACAATHSRLETSVQRRDIYRMARALIEQFVAGYPVAPRFITLDLDHTDDATYGQQALSFYNHHYGHHCYLPLLVFEANSGALVTAVLRPGKRPTGAENAMIMKRVIGLLRRHWPQTHILLRGDGHFSNPELMALIQADGNADFLFGLAGNPVLARQAEGLMKNARGHLALHQSLAARGWGPSVAAVRHFGEFEYAAGSWPQAFRVVIKAEVLAGNEVTPARDNQRYVVTTLRSFSPQTLYQQAYCARGQAENLIKQVKVDLKSDRTSASSFIANFARLLFSASAYVLHQQLRHLGLQGTPLAVAQPRTVMLSLFKIATRVKQYKDRVLLHLPSACPVKNLLAQVCQRLYPARRNHPMPASP
;
A
#
# COMPACT_ATOMS: atom_id res chain seq x y z
N MET A 1 -23.76 5.45 30.63
CA MET A 1 -22.43 5.03 30.11
C MET A 1 -22.31 3.53 30.36
N PRO A 2 -22.17 2.66 29.37
CA PRO A 2 -21.90 1.26 29.62
C PRO A 2 -20.43 1.14 30.04
N THR A 3 -20.21 0.83 31.29
CA THR A 3 -18.94 0.41 31.85
C THR A 3 -18.54 -0.91 31.20
N CYS A 4 -17.41 -0.91 30.51
CA CYS A 4 -16.76 -2.10 29.95
C CYS A 4 -16.19 -2.90 31.14
N THR A 5 -17.03 -3.67 31.81
CA THR A 5 -16.65 -4.56 32.91
C THR A 5 -15.84 -5.72 32.34
N ARG A 6 -14.65 -5.90 32.88
CA ARG A 6 -13.80 -7.08 32.69
C ARG A 6 -14.61 -8.30 33.12
N PRO A 7 -14.73 -9.40 32.36
CA PRO A 7 -15.25 -10.63 32.89
C PRO A 7 -14.33 -11.08 34.04
N ALA A 8 -14.90 -11.28 35.21
CA ALA A 8 -14.18 -11.80 36.38
C ALA A 8 -13.68 -13.21 36.04
N LEU A 9 -12.37 -13.36 35.91
CA LEU A 9 -11.66 -14.63 35.84
C LEU A 9 -11.62 -15.20 37.26
N ASN A 10 -12.76 -15.73 37.73
CA ASN A 10 -12.82 -16.54 38.93
C ASN A 10 -12.87 -18.02 38.52
N SER A 11 -11.72 -18.64 38.37
CA SER A 11 -11.41 -20.03 38.71
C SER A 11 -9.94 -20.28 38.34
N THR A 12 -9.24 -20.95 39.23
CA THR A 12 -7.94 -21.56 38.92
C THR A 12 -8.08 -22.33 37.61
N PRO A 13 -7.32 -22.05 36.54
CA PRO A 13 -7.53 -22.71 35.27
C PRO A 13 -7.33 -24.21 35.46
N GLU A 14 -8.38 -24.98 35.21
CA GLU A 14 -8.24 -26.42 35.11
C GLU A 14 -7.17 -26.72 34.05
N GLN A 15 -6.31 -27.67 34.38
CA GLN A 15 -5.25 -28.12 33.48
C GLN A 15 -5.89 -28.68 32.20
N LEU A 16 -5.66 -28.02 31.06
CA LEU A 16 -6.15 -28.47 29.76
C LEU A 16 -5.47 -29.79 29.39
N ARG A 17 -6.25 -30.76 28.89
CA ARG A 17 -5.77 -32.02 28.41
C ARG A 17 -5.98 -32.14 26.91
N PHE A 18 -4.94 -32.58 26.21
CA PHE A 18 -4.98 -32.84 24.78
C PHE A 18 -4.87 -34.35 24.53
N PRO A 19 -5.27 -34.87 23.35
CA PRO A 19 -5.09 -36.26 22.98
C PRO A 19 -3.59 -36.66 23.09
N PRO A 20 -3.30 -37.83 23.61
CA PRO A 20 -1.92 -38.32 23.65
C PRO A 20 -1.32 -38.41 22.23
N THR A 21 -0.08 -37.96 22.08
CA THR A 21 0.62 -37.97 20.80
C THR A 21 2.02 -38.56 20.99
N ALA A 22 2.43 -39.45 20.12
CA ALA A 22 3.76 -40.14 20.18
C ALA A 22 4.08 -40.74 21.55
N GLY A 23 3.07 -41.27 22.26
CA GLY A 23 3.24 -41.89 23.59
C GLY A 23 3.27 -40.90 24.77
N PHE A 24 3.17 -39.60 24.51
CA PHE A 24 3.17 -38.56 25.54
C PHE A 24 1.77 -38.14 25.96
N THR A 25 1.49 -37.97 27.24
CA THR A 25 0.33 -37.28 27.77
C THR A 25 0.58 -35.78 27.68
N ILE A 26 -0.34 -35.06 26.99
CA ILE A 26 -0.18 -33.61 26.79
C ILE A 26 -1.11 -32.87 27.72
N ARG A 27 -0.53 -31.96 28.51
CA ARG A 27 -1.23 -31.06 29.43
C ARG A 27 -0.79 -29.62 29.19
N ALA A 28 -1.67 -28.67 29.36
CA ALA A 28 -1.37 -27.24 29.29
C ALA A 28 -2.03 -26.49 30.44
N ASP A 29 -1.42 -25.40 30.87
CA ASP A 29 -1.95 -24.47 31.86
C ASP A 29 -1.65 -23.02 31.43
N PHE A 30 -2.19 -22.06 32.18
CA PHE A 30 -1.98 -20.64 31.92
C PHE A 30 -0.89 -20.00 32.80
N ASN A 31 0.10 -20.78 33.23
CA ASN A 31 1.19 -20.34 34.09
C ASN A 31 2.42 -19.78 33.31
N GLY A 32 2.29 -19.58 32.00
CA GLY A 32 3.36 -19.09 31.13
C GLY A 32 3.86 -17.67 31.43
N GLY A 33 3.09 -16.91 32.22
CA GLY A 33 3.34 -15.50 32.51
C GLY A 33 2.81 -14.57 31.40
N GLU A 34 3.21 -13.31 31.46
CA GLU A 34 2.73 -12.27 30.51
C GLU A 34 3.44 -12.45 29.15
N ILE A 35 2.73 -13.02 28.20
CA ILE A 35 3.24 -13.32 26.84
C ILE A 35 2.39 -12.59 25.83
N SER A 36 3.06 -11.95 24.86
CA SER A 36 2.46 -11.43 23.62
C SER A 36 3.05 -12.16 22.42
N SER A 37 2.29 -12.29 21.36
CA SER A 37 2.76 -12.80 20.06
C SER A 37 3.18 -11.67 19.09
N ASP A 38 3.12 -10.42 19.50
CA ASP A 38 3.16 -9.27 18.60
C ASP A 38 4.41 -8.39 18.78
N LEU A 39 5.60 -9.02 18.74
CA LEU A 39 6.88 -8.30 18.76
C LEU A 39 6.98 -7.23 17.66
N GLY A 40 6.29 -7.45 16.56
CA GLY A 40 6.22 -6.50 15.43
C GLY A 40 5.77 -5.11 15.81
N ALA A 41 4.93 -4.95 16.84
CA ALA A 41 4.51 -3.62 17.32
C ALA A 41 5.70 -2.75 17.74
N LEU A 42 6.72 -3.35 18.37
CA LEU A 42 7.95 -2.64 18.73
C LEU A 42 8.84 -2.33 17.52
N VAL A 43 8.90 -3.26 16.55
CA VAL A 43 9.62 -3.03 15.29
C VAL A 43 8.99 -1.86 14.52
N LEU A 44 7.66 -1.80 14.45
CA LEU A 44 6.93 -0.68 13.85
C LEU A 44 7.16 0.64 14.60
N GLY A 45 7.19 0.58 15.93
CA GLY A 45 7.54 1.72 16.77
C GLY A 45 8.94 2.26 16.48
N ALA A 46 9.91 1.37 16.28
CA ALA A 46 11.27 1.72 15.88
C ALA A 46 11.32 2.41 14.51
N VAL A 47 10.57 1.91 13.55
CA VAL A 47 10.43 2.53 12.22
C VAL A 47 9.81 3.92 12.35
N ASP A 48 8.69 4.06 13.09
CA ASP A 48 8.03 5.36 13.24
C ASP A 48 8.92 6.39 13.94
N GLN A 49 9.72 5.99 14.93
CA GLN A 49 10.69 6.88 15.56
C GLN A 49 11.73 7.45 14.57
N ARG A 50 12.06 6.68 13.53
CA ARG A 50 13.01 7.12 12.49
C ARG A 50 12.35 8.05 11.46
N ILE A 51 11.11 7.81 11.10
CA ILE A 51 10.43 8.50 9.99
C ILE A 51 9.43 9.57 10.45
N GLY A 52 8.90 9.46 11.67
CA GLY A 52 7.97 10.44 12.26
C GLY A 52 6.58 10.46 11.64
N LEU A 53 6.13 9.36 11.02
CA LEU A 53 4.84 9.28 10.31
C LEU A 53 3.66 9.58 11.25
N ILE A 54 3.59 8.91 12.41
CA ILE A 54 2.50 9.12 13.37
C ILE A 54 2.45 10.58 13.82
N GLY A 55 3.61 11.20 14.05
CA GLY A 55 3.67 12.62 14.41
C GLY A 55 3.07 13.55 13.35
N ARG A 56 3.33 13.29 12.06
CA ARG A 56 2.74 14.05 10.94
C ARG A 56 1.22 13.87 10.88
N LEU A 57 0.73 12.64 11.08
CA LEU A 57 -0.70 12.35 11.08
C LEU A 57 -1.42 13.00 12.27
N VAL A 58 -0.81 13.03 13.45
CA VAL A 58 -1.34 13.75 14.62
C VAL A 58 -1.52 15.24 14.31
N GLN A 59 -0.55 15.85 13.64
CA GLN A 59 -0.64 17.27 13.24
C GLN A 59 -1.71 17.50 12.15
N ALA A 60 -2.02 16.48 11.36
CA ALA A 60 -3.03 16.57 10.30
C ALA A 60 -4.45 16.54 10.83
N ILE A 61 -4.72 15.84 11.93
CA ILE A 61 -6.06 15.66 12.50
C ILE A 61 -6.28 16.69 13.62
N GLY A 62 -7.31 17.50 13.48
CA GLY A 62 -7.72 18.41 14.54
C GLY A 62 -8.39 17.65 15.71
N ASP A 63 -7.87 17.78 16.91
CA ASP A 63 -8.49 17.20 18.10
C ASP A 63 -9.45 18.22 18.73
N SER A 64 -10.75 17.99 18.57
CA SER A 64 -11.81 18.86 19.12
C SER A 64 -12.32 18.39 20.48
N ARG A 65 -11.72 17.36 21.06
CA ARG A 65 -12.11 16.81 22.37
C ARG A 65 -11.70 17.76 23.49
N ASP A 66 -12.50 17.82 24.55
CA ASP A 66 -12.14 18.58 25.75
C ASP A 66 -10.93 17.91 26.43
N PRO A 67 -9.81 18.63 26.63
CA PRO A 67 -8.58 18.08 27.22
C PRO A 67 -8.78 17.42 28.60
N ARG A 68 -9.77 17.88 29.36
CA ARG A 68 -10.09 17.34 30.70
C ARG A 68 -10.59 15.91 30.69
N TYR A 69 -11.13 15.43 29.54
CA TYR A 69 -11.73 14.11 29.40
C TYR A 69 -10.97 13.22 28.43
N ILE A 70 -9.75 13.60 28.02
CA ILE A 70 -8.92 12.80 27.12
C ILE A 70 -8.19 11.73 27.94
N THR A 71 -8.62 10.48 27.82
CA THR A 71 -7.92 9.31 28.36
C THR A 71 -6.82 8.81 27.42
N HIS A 72 -7.04 8.92 26.10
CA HIS A 72 -6.11 8.50 25.07
C HIS A 72 -5.80 9.68 24.16
N SER A 73 -4.55 10.07 24.06
CA SER A 73 -4.11 11.14 23.14
C SER A 73 -4.38 10.74 21.69
N MET A 74 -4.42 11.73 20.77
CA MET A 74 -4.51 11.46 19.33
C MET A 74 -3.35 10.57 18.86
N ARG A 75 -2.16 10.76 19.42
CA ARG A 75 -0.99 9.93 19.15
C ARG A 75 -1.23 8.48 19.56
N ASP A 76 -1.76 8.21 20.76
CA ASP A 76 -2.05 6.86 21.22
C ASP A 76 -3.03 6.16 20.28
N LEU A 77 -4.11 6.87 19.90
CA LEU A 77 -5.15 6.33 19.04
C LEU A 77 -4.59 5.97 17.64
N LEU A 78 -3.84 6.87 17.03
CA LEU A 78 -3.25 6.63 15.71
C LEU A 78 -2.17 5.55 15.76
N THR A 79 -1.29 5.57 16.78
CA THR A 79 -0.28 4.53 16.97
C THR A 79 -0.93 3.16 17.09
N GLN A 80 -1.88 3.02 18.00
CA GLN A 80 -2.58 1.76 18.22
C GLN A 80 -3.26 1.29 16.93
N ARG A 81 -4.08 2.13 16.29
CA ARG A 81 -4.88 1.72 15.12
C ARG A 81 -4.01 1.34 13.94
N ILE A 82 -3.01 2.14 13.61
CA ILE A 82 -2.13 1.90 12.46
C ILE A 82 -1.21 0.69 12.71
N PHE A 83 -0.68 0.52 13.93
CA PHE A 83 0.16 -0.63 14.26
C PHE A 83 -0.63 -1.93 14.30
N GLN A 84 -1.89 -1.90 14.75
CA GLN A 84 -2.79 -3.06 14.67
C GLN A 84 -3.01 -3.49 13.23
N ILE A 85 -3.37 -2.56 12.32
CA ILE A 85 -3.51 -2.85 10.88
C ILE A 85 -2.18 -3.41 10.32
N ALA A 86 -1.06 -2.76 10.63
CA ALA A 86 0.26 -3.19 10.17
C ALA A 86 0.71 -4.56 10.73
N SER A 87 0.09 -5.02 11.82
CA SER A 87 0.32 -6.34 12.42
C SER A 87 -0.72 -7.40 12.03
N GLY A 88 -1.65 -7.05 11.11
CA GLY A 88 -2.69 -7.96 10.60
C GLY A 88 -3.96 -8.00 11.43
N TYR A 89 -4.24 -6.96 12.22
CA TYR A 89 -5.47 -6.77 12.99
C TYR A 89 -6.25 -5.57 12.40
N GLU A 90 -6.86 -5.80 11.27
CA GLU A 90 -7.57 -4.77 10.54
C GLU A 90 -8.96 -4.44 11.09
N ASP A 91 -9.57 -5.37 11.83
CA ASP A 91 -10.88 -5.14 12.43
C ASP A 91 -10.78 -4.17 13.62
N GLY A 92 -11.69 -3.18 13.66
CA GLY A 92 -11.76 -2.26 14.79
C GLY A 92 -12.07 -2.97 16.11
N ASN A 93 -12.74 -4.14 16.07
CA ASN A 93 -13.06 -4.93 17.27
C ASN A 93 -11.85 -5.60 17.90
N ASP A 94 -10.77 -5.84 17.12
CA ASP A 94 -9.53 -6.41 17.65
C ASP A 94 -8.93 -5.54 18.76
N ALA A 95 -9.20 -4.23 18.73
CA ALA A 95 -8.78 -3.32 19.78
C ALA A 95 -9.29 -3.72 21.17
N ASN A 96 -10.44 -4.41 21.29
CA ASN A 96 -10.96 -4.86 22.60
C ASN A 96 -10.06 -5.92 23.24
N ALA A 97 -9.50 -6.82 22.46
CA ALA A 97 -8.55 -7.82 22.94
C ALA A 97 -7.15 -7.22 23.11
N LEU A 98 -6.68 -6.48 22.11
CA LEU A 98 -5.31 -5.98 22.05
C LEU A 98 -5.03 -4.78 22.97
N ARG A 99 -6.06 -4.13 23.52
CA ARG A 99 -5.87 -3.00 24.46
C ARG A 99 -5.08 -3.35 25.72
N HIS A 100 -5.02 -4.63 26.06
CA HIS A 100 -4.25 -5.15 27.20
C HIS A 100 -2.94 -5.80 26.79
N ASP A 101 -2.66 -5.97 25.49
CA ASP A 101 -1.44 -6.58 25.02
C ASP A 101 -0.20 -5.77 25.45
N PRO A 102 0.79 -6.40 26.12
CA PRO A 102 1.91 -5.67 26.67
C PRO A 102 2.83 -5.04 25.63
N LEU A 103 2.95 -5.63 24.44
CA LEU A 103 3.83 -5.08 23.40
C LEU A 103 3.17 -3.93 22.64
N PHE A 104 1.86 -3.97 22.39
CA PHE A 104 1.13 -2.81 21.87
C PHE A 104 1.13 -1.64 22.86
N LYS A 105 0.96 -1.92 24.18
CA LYS A 105 1.07 -0.88 25.22
C LYS A 105 2.46 -0.25 25.21
N LEU A 106 3.51 -1.08 25.18
CA LEU A 106 4.89 -0.59 25.14
C LEU A 106 5.19 0.22 23.88
N ALA A 107 4.71 -0.23 22.71
CA ALA A 107 4.86 0.50 21.45
C ALA A 107 4.15 1.86 21.46
N ALA A 108 3.07 2.00 22.21
CA ALA A 108 2.37 3.26 22.46
C ALA A 108 2.97 4.10 23.61
N GLY A 109 4.12 3.68 24.16
CA GLY A 109 4.81 4.40 25.24
C GLY A 109 4.18 4.23 26.61
N ARG A 110 3.43 3.13 26.84
CA ARG A 110 2.77 2.83 28.11
C ARG A 110 3.46 1.68 28.84
N ALA A 111 3.35 1.65 30.18
CA ALA A 111 3.83 0.55 30.98
C ALA A 111 3.11 -0.76 30.57
N PRO A 112 3.86 -1.81 30.17
CA PRO A 112 3.25 -2.98 29.54
C PRO A 112 2.37 -3.80 30.47
N LEU A 113 2.72 -3.92 31.75
CA LEU A 113 2.02 -4.77 32.71
C LEU A 113 1.09 -3.99 33.67
N ASP A 114 0.94 -2.69 33.48
CA ASP A 114 0.00 -1.87 34.25
C ASP A 114 -1.43 -2.14 33.76
N ALA A 115 -2.25 -2.79 34.61
CA ALA A 115 -3.63 -3.16 34.27
C ALA A 115 -4.55 -1.96 34.07
N ASP A 116 -4.31 -0.86 34.78
CA ASP A 116 -5.14 0.34 34.74
C ASP A 116 -4.83 1.23 33.54
N ASN A 117 -3.71 1.01 32.88
CA ASN A 117 -3.23 1.77 31.73
C ASN A 117 -3.47 1.04 30.39
N ALA A 118 -4.70 0.59 30.16
CA ALA A 118 -5.09 -0.07 28.92
C ALA A 118 -5.11 0.91 27.74
N LEU A 119 -4.91 0.40 26.53
CA LEU A 119 -5.12 1.15 25.29
C LEU A 119 -6.61 1.35 24.99
N ALA A 120 -6.94 2.08 23.93
CA ALA A 120 -8.31 2.39 23.55
C ALA A 120 -9.10 1.14 23.13
N CYS A 121 -10.39 1.09 23.44
CA CYS A 121 -11.30 0.06 22.97
C CYS A 121 -11.85 0.36 21.57
N ALA A 122 -12.51 -0.62 20.93
CA ALA A 122 -13.12 -0.50 19.62
C ALA A 122 -14.07 0.70 19.48
N ALA A 123 -14.89 0.97 20.51
CA ALA A 123 -15.81 2.10 20.51
C ALA A 123 -15.07 3.46 20.45
N THR A 124 -13.87 3.55 21.03
CA THR A 124 -13.05 4.76 20.97
C THR A 124 -12.45 4.95 19.58
N HIS A 125 -12.00 3.88 18.93
CA HIS A 125 -11.53 3.93 17.53
C HIS A 125 -12.67 4.26 16.57
N SER A 126 -13.86 3.72 16.76
CA SER A 126 -15.05 4.07 15.96
C SER A 126 -15.35 5.56 16.08
N ARG A 127 -15.29 6.13 17.29
CA ARG A 127 -15.46 7.58 17.51
C ARG A 127 -14.37 8.40 16.84
N LEU A 128 -13.10 7.96 16.88
CA LEU A 128 -12.02 8.60 16.12
C LEU A 128 -12.36 8.65 14.63
N GLU A 129 -12.65 7.49 14.02
CA GLU A 129 -12.93 7.38 12.59
C GLU A 129 -14.11 8.25 12.15
N THR A 130 -15.15 8.34 12.97
CA THR A 130 -16.35 9.16 12.67
C THR A 130 -16.17 10.64 12.99
N SER A 131 -15.21 11.03 13.83
CA SER A 131 -14.93 12.43 14.15
C SER A 131 -14.08 13.14 13.11
N VAL A 132 -13.37 12.39 12.25
CA VAL A 132 -12.51 12.94 11.19
C VAL A 132 -13.35 13.76 10.21
N GLN A 133 -12.89 14.95 9.87
CA GLN A 133 -13.55 15.87 8.95
C GLN A 133 -12.88 15.87 7.57
N ARG A 134 -13.59 16.40 6.57
CA ARG A 134 -13.05 16.52 5.20
C ARG A 134 -11.71 17.25 5.13
N ARG A 135 -11.52 18.27 5.94
CA ARG A 135 -10.25 19.01 6.04
C ARG A 135 -9.11 18.15 6.57
N ASP A 136 -9.42 17.25 7.51
CA ASP A 136 -8.41 16.36 8.12
C ASP A 136 -7.98 15.29 7.13
N ILE A 137 -8.92 14.72 6.36
CA ILE A 137 -8.64 13.82 5.24
C ILE A 137 -7.64 14.44 4.26
N TYR A 138 -7.87 15.70 3.84
CA TYR A 138 -6.96 16.40 2.95
C TYR A 138 -5.56 16.55 3.57
N ARG A 139 -5.49 16.92 4.86
CA ARG A 139 -4.23 17.07 5.59
C ARG A 139 -3.50 15.74 5.77
N MET A 140 -4.22 14.65 6.04
CA MET A 140 -3.65 13.31 6.14
C MET A 140 -3.08 12.83 4.80
N ALA A 141 -3.83 12.99 3.71
CA ALA A 141 -3.35 12.67 2.36
C ALA A 141 -2.11 13.50 1.99
N ARG A 142 -2.09 14.78 2.36
CA ARG A 142 -0.92 15.65 2.23
C ARG A 142 0.25 15.16 3.10
N ALA A 143 0.01 14.74 4.34
CA ALA A 143 1.04 14.22 5.24
C ALA A 143 1.72 12.97 4.67
N LEU A 144 1.00 12.11 3.92
CA LEU A 144 1.60 10.98 3.20
C LEU A 144 2.54 11.45 2.08
N ILE A 145 2.15 12.47 1.30
CA ILE A 145 3.02 13.05 0.26
C ILE A 145 4.29 13.66 0.90
N GLU A 146 4.13 14.39 1.99
CA GLU A 146 5.26 14.97 2.73
C GLU A 146 6.16 13.89 3.36
N GLN A 147 5.57 12.77 3.78
CA GLN A 147 6.32 11.60 4.26
C GLN A 147 7.11 10.94 3.11
N PHE A 148 6.51 10.82 1.93
CA PHE A 148 7.21 10.34 0.74
C PHE A 148 8.40 11.23 0.39
N VAL A 149 8.20 12.55 0.34
CA VAL A 149 9.27 13.53 0.09
C VAL A 149 10.40 13.43 1.13
N ALA A 150 10.05 13.30 2.41
CA ALA A 150 11.03 13.18 3.50
C ALA A 150 11.88 11.88 3.43
N GLY A 151 11.45 10.89 2.66
CA GLY A 151 12.22 9.68 2.39
C GLY A 151 13.43 9.90 1.47
N TYR A 152 13.54 11.06 0.82
CA TYR A 152 14.63 11.40 -0.08
C TYR A 152 15.54 12.44 0.54
N PRO A 153 16.81 12.11 0.81
CA PRO A 153 17.76 13.08 1.39
C PRO A 153 18.11 14.22 0.43
N VAL A 154 17.98 13.98 -0.87
CA VAL A 154 18.19 14.97 -1.95
C VAL A 154 17.05 14.82 -2.95
N ALA A 155 16.59 15.94 -3.52
CA ALA A 155 15.56 15.94 -4.56
C ALA A 155 16.00 15.03 -5.74
N PRO A 156 15.20 14.04 -6.13
CA PRO A 156 15.54 13.17 -7.25
C PRO A 156 15.48 13.95 -8.57
N ARG A 157 16.32 13.58 -9.53
CA ARG A 157 16.26 14.17 -10.88
C ARG A 157 14.99 13.76 -11.61
N PHE A 158 14.53 12.54 -11.37
CA PHE A 158 13.40 11.92 -12.07
C PHE A 158 12.62 11.01 -11.13
N ILE A 159 11.28 11.04 -11.22
CA ILE A 159 10.38 10.09 -10.58
C ILE A 159 9.30 9.63 -11.55
N THR A 160 8.83 8.39 -11.39
CA THR A 160 7.68 7.86 -12.10
C THR A 160 6.55 7.63 -11.10
N LEU A 161 5.39 8.26 -11.32
CA LEU A 161 4.19 8.07 -10.53
C LEU A 161 3.23 7.14 -11.26
N ASP A 162 3.03 5.94 -10.71
CA ASP A 162 2.01 5.00 -11.18
C ASP A 162 0.67 5.34 -10.54
N LEU A 163 -0.31 5.58 -11.41
CA LEU A 163 -1.67 5.89 -11.06
C LEU A 163 -2.55 4.68 -11.35
N ASP A 164 -3.28 4.19 -10.35
CA ASP A 164 -4.23 3.12 -10.61
C ASP A 164 -5.43 3.19 -9.66
N HIS A 165 -6.60 2.81 -10.18
CA HIS A 165 -7.81 2.65 -9.40
C HIS A 165 -7.98 1.18 -9.04
N THR A 166 -8.53 0.93 -7.85
CA THR A 166 -8.99 -0.40 -7.46
C THR A 166 -10.43 -0.31 -6.97
N ASP A 167 -11.12 -1.43 -6.88
CA ASP A 167 -12.42 -1.50 -6.28
C ASP A 167 -12.32 -1.82 -4.78
N ASP A 168 -13.16 -1.18 -3.97
CA ASP A 168 -13.39 -1.56 -2.57
C ASP A 168 -14.88 -1.93 -2.45
N ALA A 169 -15.18 -3.22 -2.40
CA ALA A 169 -16.55 -3.72 -2.33
C ALA A 169 -17.28 -3.22 -1.08
N THR A 170 -18.54 -2.83 -1.25
CA THR A 170 -19.40 -2.36 -0.17
C THR A 170 -20.63 -3.26 -0.04
N TYR A 171 -21.04 -3.53 1.18
CA TYR A 171 -22.08 -4.53 1.50
C TYR A 171 -23.31 -3.93 2.18
N GLY A 172 -23.44 -2.60 2.20
CA GLY A 172 -24.54 -1.89 2.83
C GLY A 172 -24.81 -0.58 2.13
N GLN A 173 -25.63 0.27 2.76
CA GLN A 173 -25.99 1.58 2.24
C GLN A 173 -24.95 2.64 2.66
N GLN A 174 -23.69 2.44 2.27
CA GLN A 174 -22.66 3.43 2.54
C GLN A 174 -22.81 4.64 1.60
N ALA A 175 -22.58 5.83 2.16
CA ALA A 175 -22.64 7.06 1.38
C ALA A 175 -21.65 7.04 0.22
N LEU A 176 -22.10 7.43 -0.98
CA LEU A 176 -21.32 7.48 -2.22
C LEU A 176 -20.82 6.11 -2.73
N SER A 177 -21.33 5.00 -2.20
CA SER A 177 -21.22 3.69 -2.82
C SER A 177 -22.17 3.64 -4.03
N PHE A 178 -21.66 3.14 -5.16
CA PHE A 178 -22.45 2.98 -6.39
C PHE A 178 -22.17 1.62 -7.01
N TYR A 179 -23.17 1.08 -7.71
CA TYR A 179 -22.98 -0.10 -8.53
C TYR A 179 -22.03 0.20 -9.68
N ASN A 180 -20.99 -0.61 -9.82
CA ASN A 180 -20.02 -0.49 -10.88
C ASN A 180 -20.13 -1.70 -11.83
N HIS A 181 -20.54 -1.43 -13.08
CA HIS A 181 -20.76 -2.49 -14.07
C HIS A 181 -19.48 -3.26 -14.44
N HIS A 182 -18.32 -2.63 -14.33
CA HIS A 182 -17.05 -3.30 -14.62
C HIS A 182 -16.72 -4.38 -13.58
N TYR A 183 -16.98 -4.10 -12.31
CA TYR A 183 -16.72 -5.01 -11.19
C TYR A 183 -17.92 -5.87 -10.82
N GLY A 184 -19.15 -5.53 -11.29
CA GLY A 184 -20.38 -6.28 -11.05
C GLY A 184 -20.95 -6.18 -9.63
N HIS A 185 -20.52 -5.18 -8.85
CA HIS A 185 -20.99 -4.96 -7.48
C HIS A 185 -20.96 -3.47 -7.07
N HIS A 186 -21.58 -3.16 -5.92
CA HIS A 186 -21.47 -1.86 -5.28
C HIS A 186 -20.08 -1.70 -4.67
N CYS A 187 -19.43 -0.57 -4.93
CA CYS A 187 -18.06 -0.33 -4.45
C CYS A 187 -17.74 1.16 -4.30
N TYR A 188 -16.57 1.44 -3.72
CA TYR A 188 -15.78 2.64 -3.92
C TYR A 188 -14.69 2.36 -4.97
N LEU A 189 -14.09 3.41 -5.51
CA LEU A 189 -12.97 3.34 -6.47
C LEU A 189 -11.79 4.17 -5.96
N PRO A 190 -11.06 3.74 -4.93
CA PRO A 190 -9.88 4.46 -4.49
C PRO A 190 -8.83 4.57 -5.59
N LEU A 191 -8.22 5.75 -5.68
CA LEU A 191 -7.01 6.00 -6.44
C LEU A 191 -5.81 5.85 -5.53
N LEU A 192 -4.86 5.00 -5.91
CA LEU A 192 -3.55 4.88 -5.27
C LEU A 192 -2.47 5.42 -6.20
N VAL A 193 -1.52 6.14 -5.63
CA VAL A 193 -0.39 6.73 -6.36
C VAL A 193 0.89 6.18 -5.75
N PHE A 194 1.67 5.46 -6.54
CA PHE A 194 2.95 4.89 -6.13
C PHE A 194 4.12 5.50 -6.90
N GLU A 195 5.27 5.62 -6.27
CA GLU A 195 6.52 5.85 -7.00
C GLU A 195 7.06 4.50 -7.48
N ALA A 196 7.26 4.38 -8.79
CA ALA A 196 7.47 3.11 -9.48
C ALA A 196 8.76 2.37 -9.09
N ASN A 197 9.84 3.10 -8.83
CA ASN A 197 11.16 2.49 -8.58
C ASN A 197 11.31 2.00 -7.14
N SER A 198 10.82 2.79 -6.18
CA SER A 198 10.90 2.46 -4.75
C SER A 198 9.72 1.65 -4.24
N GLY A 199 8.60 1.64 -4.98
CA GLY A 199 7.32 1.10 -4.51
C GLY A 199 6.72 1.91 -3.36
N ALA A 200 7.18 3.14 -3.13
CA ALA A 200 6.66 3.99 -2.09
C ALA A 200 5.25 4.49 -2.43
N LEU A 201 4.34 4.42 -1.48
CA LEU A 201 3.03 5.02 -1.60
C LEU A 201 3.15 6.54 -1.42
N VAL A 202 2.80 7.28 -2.45
CA VAL A 202 2.78 8.75 -2.43
C VAL A 202 1.53 9.26 -1.75
N THR A 203 0.35 8.73 -2.14
CA THR A 203 -0.92 9.04 -1.50
C THR A 203 -2.01 8.03 -1.89
N ALA A 204 -3.11 8.05 -1.15
CA ALA A 204 -4.33 7.31 -1.45
C ALA A 204 -5.54 8.25 -1.34
N VAL A 205 -6.49 8.12 -2.27
CA VAL A 205 -7.70 8.97 -2.33
C VAL A 205 -8.92 8.08 -2.50
N LEU A 206 -9.78 7.99 -1.49
CA LEU A 206 -11.07 7.31 -1.63
C LEU A 206 -11.96 8.10 -2.59
N ARG A 207 -12.60 7.40 -3.52
CA ARG A 207 -13.49 7.98 -4.51
C ARG A 207 -14.84 7.25 -4.51
N PRO A 208 -15.92 7.93 -4.90
CA PRO A 208 -17.20 7.28 -5.19
C PRO A 208 -17.04 6.11 -6.18
N GLY A 209 -17.93 5.12 -6.12
CA GLY A 209 -17.91 3.95 -7.01
C GLY A 209 -18.18 4.23 -8.49
N LYS A 210 -18.42 5.47 -8.86
CA LYS A 210 -18.61 5.90 -10.26
C LYS A 210 -17.28 6.01 -10.99
N ARG A 211 -17.32 5.74 -12.32
CA ARG A 211 -16.17 5.95 -13.20
C ARG A 211 -15.60 7.36 -13.01
N PRO A 212 -14.27 7.51 -12.83
CA PRO A 212 -13.62 8.81 -12.71
C PRO A 212 -13.82 9.67 -13.94
N THR A 213 -14.08 10.97 -13.74
CA THR A 213 -14.00 11.95 -14.81
C THR A 213 -12.58 12.46 -15.00
N GLY A 214 -12.26 12.98 -16.18
CA GLY A 214 -10.96 13.61 -16.44
C GLY A 214 -10.70 14.79 -15.52
N ALA A 215 -11.70 15.61 -15.25
CA ALA A 215 -11.62 16.75 -14.34
C ALA A 215 -11.29 16.32 -12.89
N GLU A 216 -11.88 15.22 -12.41
CA GLU A 216 -11.55 14.68 -11.06
C GLU A 216 -10.10 14.20 -11.00
N ASN A 217 -9.63 13.45 -11.99
CA ASN A 217 -8.25 12.99 -12.05
C ASN A 217 -7.28 14.18 -12.11
N ALA A 218 -7.57 15.18 -12.95
CA ALA A 218 -6.78 16.40 -13.05
C ALA A 218 -6.76 17.18 -11.73
N MET A 219 -7.90 17.30 -11.04
CA MET A 219 -7.99 18.01 -9.76
C MET A 219 -7.14 17.31 -8.67
N ILE A 220 -7.16 15.98 -8.61
CA ILE A 220 -6.34 15.22 -7.64
C ILE A 220 -4.86 15.40 -7.97
N MET A 221 -4.47 15.17 -9.24
CA MET A 221 -3.07 15.24 -9.65
C MET A 221 -2.50 16.65 -9.60
N LYS A 222 -3.30 17.68 -9.83
CA LYS A 222 -2.89 19.08 -9.60
C LYS A 222 -2.41 19.32 -8.17
N ARG A 223 -3.08 18.72 -7.19
CA ARG A 223 -2.65 18.82 -5.77
C ARG A 223 -1.40 18.02 -5.49
N VAL A 224 -1.29 16.80 -6.02
CA VAL A 224 -0.11 15.94 -5.85
C VAL A 224 1.11 16.60 -6.48
N ILE A 225 1.04 16.97 -7.75
CA ILE A 225 2.13 17.63 -8.47
C ILE A 225 2.49 18.96 -7.78
N GLY A 226 1.49 19.77 -7.45
CA GLY A 226 1.72 21.05 -6.78
C GLY A 226 2.42 20.94 -5.41
N LEU A 227 2.18 19.86 -4.65
CA LEU A 227 2.90 19.57 -3.42
C LEU A 227 4.34 19.12 -3.70
N LEU A 228 4.53 18.23 -4.68
CA LEU A 228 5.86 17.78 -5.08
C LEU A 228 6.71 18.95 -5.61
N ARG A 229 6.14 19.86 -6.41
CA ARG A 229 6.84 21.05 -6.92
C ARG A 229 7.33 22.02 -5.84
N ARG A 230 6.62 22.10 -4.70
CA ARG A 230 7.09 22.93 -3.55
C ARG A 230 8.40 22.44 -2.96
N HIS A 231 8.61 21.13 -2.98
CA HIS A 231 9.82 20.49 -2.44
C HIS A 231 10.86 20.21 -3.52
N TRP A 232 10.42 19.86 -4.73
CA TRP A 232 11.25 19.42 -5.84
C TRP A 232 10.90 20.16 -7.14
N PRO A 233 11.20 21.45 -7.23
CA PRO A 233 10.81 22.27 -8.40
C PRO A 233 11.42 21.81 -9.71
N GLN A 234 12.58 21.16 -9.68
CA GLN A 234 13.33 20.73 -10.85
C GLN A 234 13.22 19.20 -11.16
N THR A 235 12.52 18.43 -10.33
CA THR A 235 12.36 17.00 -10.56
C THR A 235 11.46 16.75 -11.76
N HIS A 236 11.95 15.98 -12.73
CA HIS A 236 11.10 15.53 -13.84
C HIS A 236 10.13 14.44 -13.38
N ILE A 237 8.85 14.60 -13.68
CA ILE A 237 7.79 13.71 -13.22
C ILE A 237 7.16 13.02 -14.43
N LEU A 238 7.28 11.68 -14.50
CA LEU A 238 6.51 10.87 -15.44
C LEU A 238 5.25 10.35 -14.73
N LEU A 239 4.07 10.68 -15.26
CA LEU A 239 2.81 10.08 -14.82
C LEU A 239 2.49 8.89 -15.72
N ARG A 240 2.24 7.73 -15.11
CA ARG A 240 1.95 6.49 -15.83
C ARG A 240 0.64 5.89 -15.29
N GLY A 241 -0.25 5.46 -16.20
CA GLY A 241 -1.55 4.92 -15.82
C GLY A 241 -2.20 4.14 -16.95
N ASP A 242 -3.33 3.54 -16.67
CA ASP A 242 -4.14 2.84 -17.67
C ASP A 242 -4.97 3.82 -18.53
N GLY A 243 -5.90 3.28 -19.32
CA GLY A 243 -6.75 4.07 -20.22
C GLY A 243 -7.74 5.02 -19.51
N HIS A 244 -7.93 4.91 -18.20
CA HIS A 244 -8.75 5.83 -17.43
C HIS A 244 -8.09 7.20 -17.23
N PHE A 245 -6.76 7.29 -17.46
CA PHE A 245 -6.00 8.52 -17.31
C PHE A 245 -5.72 9.25 -18.63
N SER A 246 -6.02 8.62 -19.79
CA SER A 246 -5.88 9.26 -21.11
C SER A 246 -7.03 10.23 -21.42
N ASN A 247 -7.20 11.24 -20.58
CA ASN A 247 -8.24 12.26 -20.73
C ASN A 247 -7.64 13.65 -20.93
N PRO A 248 -8.31 14.54 -21.66
CA PRO A 248 -7.75 15.82 -22.08
C PRO A 248 -7.38 16.73 -20.89
N GLU A 249 -8.18 16.72 -19.83
CA GLU A 249 -7.97 17.60 -18.68
C GLU A 249 -6.68 17.25 -17.92
N LEU A 250 -6.42 15.96 -17.71
CA LEU A 250 -5.19 15.52 -17.05
C LEU A 250 -3.97 15.71 -17.94
N MET A 251 -4.10 15.37 -19.24
CA MET A 251 -3.02 15.56 -20.21
C MET A 251 -2.64 17.05 -20.34
N ALA A 252 -3.61 17.94 -20.40
CA ALA A 252 -3.37 19.40 -20.42
C ALA A 252 -2.72 19.90 -19.12
N LEU A 253 -3.13 19.39 -17.96
CA LEU A 253 -2.50 19.72 -16.68
C LEU A 253 -1.00 19.35 -16.66
N ILE A 254 -0.67 18.15 -17.16
CA ILE A 254 0.72 17.66 -17.17
C ILE A 254 1.57 18.51 -18.13
N GLN A 255 1.05 18.84 -19.31
CA GLN A 255 1.75 19.71 -20.25
C GLN A 255 1.97 21.13 -19.71
N ALA A 256 0.99 21.67 -18.97
CA ALA A 256 1.11 22.99 -18.36
C ALA A 256 2.17 23.05 -17.23
N ASP A 257 2.58 21.91 -16.65
CA ASP A 257 3.64 21.86 -15.66
C ASP A 257 5.02 22.14 -16.28
N GLY A 258 5.23 21.81 -17.55
CA GLY A 258 6.46 22.08 -18.30
C GLY A 258 7.67 21.19 -17.95
N ASN A 259 7.63 20.45 -16.84
CA ASN A 259 8.67 19.49 -16.42
C ASN A 259 8.04 18.14 -16.00
N ALA A 260 6.97 17.77 -16.68
CA ALA A 260 6.29 16.50 -16.50
C ALA A 260 5.88 15.91 -17.85
N ASP A 261 5.90 14.58 -17.91
CA ASP A 261 5.44 13.78 -19.05
C ASP A 261 4.37 12.80 -18.61
N PHE A 262 3.67 12.22 -19.56
CA PHE A 262 2.75 11.13 -19.31
C PHE A 262 2.96 9.94 -20.25
N LEU A 263 2.53 8.77 -19.79
CA LEU A 263 2.49 7.53 -20.54
C LEU A 263 1.24 6.74 -20.10
N PHE A 264 0.15 6.89 -20.86
CA PHE A 264 -1.15 6.32 -20.51
C PHE A 264 -1.59 5.28 -21.53
N GLY A 265 -2.30 4.25 -21.05
CA GLY A 265 -3.05 3.36 -21.92
C GLY A 265 -4.07 4.17 -22.74
N LEU A 266 -4.37 3.70 -23.94
CA LEU A 266 -5.36 4.31 -24.80
C LEU A 266 -6.33 3.25 -25.32
N ALA A 267 -7.63 3.49 -25.13
CA ALA A 267 -8.66 2.59 -25.64
C ALA A 267 -8.66 2.60 -27.18
N GLY A 268 -8.74 1.42 -27.78
CA GLY A 268 -8.81 1.28 -29.23
C GLY A 268 -10.12 1.89 -29.79
N ASN A 269 -10.02 2.44 -30.98
CA ASN A 269 -11.17 2.92 -31.76
C ASN A 269 -10.94 2.67 -33.26
N PRO A 270 -11.97 2.82 -34.14
CA PRO A 270 -11.82 2.53 -35.56
C PRO A 270 -10.76 3.39 -36.30
N VAL A 271 -10.48 4.60 -35.82
CA VAL A 271 -9.43 5.46 -36.42
C VAL A 271 -8.05 4.88 -36.11
N LEU A 272 -7.79 4.54 -34.85
CA LEU A 272 -6.53 3.91 -34.42
C LEU A 272 -6.34 2.55 -35.12
N ALA A 273 -7.41 1.75 -35.25
CA ALA A 273 -7.35 0.45 -35.91
C ALA A 273 -6.96 0.60 -37.42
N ARG A 274 -7.49 1.60 -38.12
CA ARG A 274 -7.11 1.88 -39.51
C ARG A 274 -5.63 2.28 -39.63
N GLN A 275 -5.13 3.13 -38.76
CA GLN A 275 -3.72 3.52 -38.75
C GLN A 275 -2.77 2.35 -38.43
N ALA A 276 -3.26 1.40 -37.64
CA ALA A 276 -2.53 0.21 -37.24
C ALA A 276 -2.56 -0.92 -38.27
N GLU A 277 -3.43 -0.89 -39.30
CA GLU A 277 -3.70 -2.02 -40.18
C GLU A 277 -2.46 -2.53 -40.92
N GLY A 278 -1.57 -1.64 -41.36
CA GLY A 278 -0.30 -2.04 -42.00
C GLY A 278 0.57 -2.90 -41.09
N LEU A 279 0.70 -2.51 -39.82
CA LEU A 279 1.45 -3.29 -38.83
C LEU A 279 0.77 -4.62 -38.48
N MET A 280 -0.56 -4.62 -38.38
CA MET A 280 -1.33 -5.84 -38.12
C MET A 280 -1.22 -6.83 -39.30
N LYS A 281 -1.28 -6.36 -40.55
CA LYS A 281 -1.07 -7.19 -41.73
C LYS A 281 0.31 -7.84 -41.71
N ASN A 282 1.35 -7.09 -41.38
CA ASN A 282 2.70 -7.64 -41.23
C ASN A 282 2.77 -8.70 -40.13
N ALA A 283 2.16 -8.44 -38.94
CA ALA A 283 2.14 -9.40 -37.87
C ALA A 283 1.41 -10.72 -38.22
N ARG A 284 0.27 -10.63 -38.93
CA ARG A 284 -0.45 -11.81 -39.44
C ARG A 284 0.40 -12.58 -40.45
N GLY A 285 1.06 -11.89 -41.40
CA GLY A 285 1.97 -12.49 -42.37
C GLY A 285 3.14 -13.23 -41.73
N HIS A 286 3.79 -12.62 -40.73
CA HIS A 286 4.86 -13.26 -39.98
C HIS A 286 4.39 -14.46 -39.17
N LEU A 287 3.19 -14.41 -38.55
CA LEU A 287 2.62 -15.57 -37.87
C LEU A 287 2.39 -16.74 -38.84
N ALA A 288 1.78 -16.46 -40.01
CA ALA A 288 1.54 -17.46 -41.05
C ALA A 288 2.86 -18.10 -41.56
N LEU A 289 3.91 -17.28 -41.74
CA LEU A 289 5.21 -17.76 -42.08
C LEU A 289 5.80 -18.71 -41.01
N HIS A 290 5.80 -18.30 -39.75
CA HIS A 290 6.26 -19.14 -38.65
C HIS A 290 5.49 -20.47 -38.55
N GLN A 291 4.18 -20.45 -38.72
CA GLN A 291 3.36 -21.65 -38.74
C GLN A 291 3.72 -22.58 -39.92
N SER A 292 3.94 -22.01 -41.12
CA SER A 292 4.38 -22.76 -42.28
C SER A 292 5.76 -23.42 -42.11
N LEU A 293 6.72 -22.69 -41.53
CA LEU A 293 8.04 -23.22 -41.22
C LEU A 293 7.98 -24.31 -40.14
N ALA A 294 7.19 -24.13 -39.08
CA ALA A 294 7.03 -25.11 -38.04
C ALA A 294 6.38 -26.43 -38.57
N ALA A 295 5.37 -26.31 -39.45
CA ALA A 295 4.74 -27.45 -40.08
C ALA A 295 5.70 -28.26 -40.96
N ARG A 296 6.77 -27.65 -41.49
CA ARG A 296 7.84 -28.30 -42.29
C ARG A 296 9.01 -28.79 -41.43
N GLY A 297 8.96 -28.60 -40.13
CA GLY A 297 10.06 -28.91 -39.20
C GLY A 297 11.28 -27.94 -39.28
N TRP A 298 11.12 -26.77 -39.91
CA TRP A 298 12.20 -25.81 -40.17
C TRP A 298 12.25 -24.67 -39.12
N GLY A 299 11.48 -24.76 -38.05
CA GLY A 299 11.51 -23.78 -36.97
C GLY A 299 10.54 -24.11 -35.83
N PRO A 300 10.65 -23.41 -34.69
CA PRO A 300 9.76 -23.60 -33.57
C PRO A 300 8.38 -23.00 -33.85
N SER A 301 7.34 -23.61 -33.28
CA SER A 301 6.02 -22.98 -33.19
C SER A 301 6.09 -21.75 -32.29
N VAL A 302 5.44 -20.67 -32.70
CA VAL A 302 5.39 -19.42 -31.90
C VAL A 302 3.95 -19.17 -31.41
N ALA A 303 3.81 -18.82 -30.15
CA ALA A 303 2.49 -18.53 -29.54
C ALA A 303 1.94 -17.15 -29.96
N ALA A 304 2.79 -16.23 -30.35
CA ALA A 304 2.38 -14.90 -30.81
C ALA A 304 3.49 -14.22 -31.62
N VAL A 305 3.09 -13.33 -32.51
CA VAL A 305 3.97 -12.39 -33.21
C VAL A 305 3.61 -10.98 -32.82
N ARG A 306 4.62 -10.15 -32.56
CA ARG A 306 4.46 -8.77 -32.11
C ARG A 306 5.27 -7.82 -32.98
N HIS A 307 4.62 -6.73 -33.40
CA HIS A 307 5.26 -5.59 -34.03
C HIS A 307 4.94 -4.32 -33.25
N PHE A 308 5.86 -3.38 -33.24
CA PHE A 308 5.68 -2.09 -32.58
C PHE A 308 5.83 -0.97 -33.62
N GLY A 309 4.99 0.03 -33.49
CA GLY A 309 5.03 1.22 -34.34
C GLY A 309 4.45 2.42 -33.61
N GLU A 310 4.47 3.54 -34.29
CA GLU A 310 3.95 4.79 -33.75
C GLU A 310 3.36 5.68 -34.84
N PHE A 311 2.49 6.56 -34.42
CA PHE A 311 1.91 7.60 -35.26
C PHE A 311 1.40 8.78 -34.40
N GLU A 312 1.18 9.91 -35.01
CA GLU A 312 0.53 11.05 -34.35
C GLU A 312 -0.99 10.88 -34.43
N TYR A 313 -1.68 11.10 -33.31
CA TYR A 313 -3.12 10.98 -33.23
C TYR A 313 -3.70 12.09 -32.35
N ALA A 314 -4.83 12.64 -32.76
CA ALA A 314 -5.65 13.53 -31.96
C ALA A 314 -7.08 12.98 -31.89
N ALA A 315 -7.58 12.75 -30.68
CA ALA A 315 -9.01 12.54 -30.46
C ALA A 315 -9.76 13.87 -30.60
N GLY A 316 -11.06 13.83 -30.97
CA GLY A 316 -11.83 15.05 -31.16
C GLY A 316 -11.92 15.98 -29.93
N SER A 317 -11.68 15.47 -28.74
CA SER A 317 -11.63 16.25 -27.49
C SER A 317 -10.22 16.72 -27.09
N TRP A 318 -9.18 16.35 -27.85
CA TRP A 318 -7.80 16.72 -27.52
C TRP A 318 -7.42 18.04 -28.16
N PRO A 319 -6.67 18.92 -27.48
CA PRO A 319 -6.28 20.21 -28.03
C PRO A 319 -5.22 20.11 -29.13
N GLN A 320 -4.51 18.98 -29.19
CA GLN A 320 -3.43 18.71 -30.16
C GLN A 320 -3.23 17.22 -30.39
N ALA A 321 -2.44 16.87 -31.41
CA ALA A 321 -2.01 15.50 -31.62
C ALA A 321 -0.90 15.11 -30.63
N PHE A 322 -0.91 13.85 -30.22
CA PHE A 322 0.11 13.25 -29.39
C PHE A 322 0.66 12.00 -30.06
N ARG A 323 1.87 11.64 -29.67
CA ARG A 323 2.49 10.39 -30.05
C ARG A 323 1.69 9.22 -29.48
N VAL A 324 1.23 8.33 -30.34
CA VAL A 324 0.59 7.07 -29.98
C VAL A 324 1.48 5.93 -30.42
N VAL A 325 1.84 5.05 -29.48
CA VAL A 325 2.58 3.82 -29.75
C VAL A 325 1.60 2.66 -29.77
N ILE A 326 1.75 1.80 -30.78
CA ILE A 326 0.97 0.58 -30.92
C ILE A 326 1.82 -0.67 -30.67
N LYS A 327 1.26 -1.63 -29.93
CA LYS A 327 1.62 -3.04 -29.96
C LYS A 327 0.63 -3.76 -30.88
N ALA A 328 1.04 -4.11 -32.07
CA ALA A 328 0.32 -4.96 -33.01
C ALA A 328 0.70 -6.42 -32.75
N GLU A 329 -0.15 -7.18 -32.09
CA GLU A 329 0.10 -8.57 -31.70
C GLU A 329 -0.97 -9.48 -32.35
N VAL A 330 -0.51 -10.60 -32.89
CA VAL A 330 -1.40 -11.70 -33.34
C VAL A 330 -1.07 -12.91 -32.50
N LEU A 331 -2.06 -13.40 -31.79
CA LEU A 331 -1.97 -14.63 -30.99
C LEU A 331 -2.26 -15.82 -31.88
N ALA A 332 -1.39 -16.82 -31.85
CA ALA A 332 -1.64 -18.06 -32.55
C ALA A 332 -2.90 -18.77 -32.00
N GLY A 333 -3.68 -19.34 -32.90
CA GLY A 333 -4.79 -20.21 -32.51
C GLY A 333 -4.28 -21.56 -32.02
N ASN A 334 -5.18 -22.33 -31.46
CA ASN A 334 -5.01 -23.74 -31.15
C ASN A 334 -6.18 -24.56 -31.79
N GLU A 335 -6.29 -25.86 -31.51
CA GLU A 335 -7.33 -26.71 -32.04
C GLU A 335 -8.76 -26.23 -31.76
N VAL A 336 -8.95 -25.43 -30.70
CA VAL A 336 -10.26 -24.93 -30.22
C VAL A 336 -10.50 -23.48 -30.56
N THR A 337 -9.43 -22.67 -30.58
CA THR A 337 -9.53 -21.21 -30.68
C THR A 337 -8.78 -20.69 -31.92
N PRO A 338 -9.44 -19.93 -32.82
CA PRO A 338 -8.75 -19.36 -33.99
C PRO A 338 -7.70 -18.29 -33.56
N ALA A 339 -6.77 -18.01 -34.47
CA ALA A 339 -5.84 -16.92 -34.31
C ALA A 339 -6.60 -15.60 -34.14
N ARG A 340 -6.14 -14.72 -33.26
CA ARG A 340 -6.81 -13.44 -32.97
C ARG A 340 -5.85 -12.27 -32.89
N ASP A 341 -6.32 -11.13 -33.34
CA ASP A 341 -5.64 -9.85 -33.21
C ASP A 341 -5.74 -9.33 -31.78
N ASN A 342 -4.66 -8.73 -31.28
CA ASN A 342 -4.58 -8.08 -29.99
C ASN A 342 -3.83 -6.75 -30.12
N GLN A 343 -4.57 -5.71 -30.47
CA GLN A 343 -4.04 -4.36 -30.59
C GLN A 343 -4.06 -3.65 -29.24
N ARG A 344 -2.96 -3.02 -28.88
CA ARG A 344 -2.88 -2.20 -27.66
C ARG A 344 -2.20 -0.88 -27.99
N TYR A 345 -2.73 0.18 -27.46
CA TYR A 345 -2.26 1.54 -27.71
C TYR A 345 -1.88 2.22 -26.42
N VAL A 346 -0.85 3.04 -26.49
CA VAL A 346 -0.46 3.97 -25.42
C VAL A 346 -0.22 5.36 -26.00
N VAL A 347 -0.61 6.37 -25.27
CA VAL A 347 -0.40 7.77 -25.63
C VAL A 347 0.63 8.41 -24.71
N THR A 348 1.50 9.26 -25.26
CA THR A 348 2.60 9.81 -24.48
C THR A 348 3.14 11.13 -25.06
N THR A 349 3.78 11.91 -24.18
CA THR A 349 4.62 13.06 -24.56
C THR A 349 6.09 12.69 -24.75
N LEU A 350 6.52 11.51 -24.30
CA LEU A 350 7.92 11.06 -24.41
C LEU A 350 8.32 10.85 -25.87
N ARG A 351 9.46 11.43 -26.29
CA ARG A 351 9.99 11.36 -27.66
C ARG A 351 11.25 10.51 -27.83
N SER A 352 11.97 10.25 -26.73
CA SER A 352 13.36 9.74 -26.78
C SER A 352 13.48 8.23 -26.90
N PHE A 353 12.41 7.46 -26.82
CA PHE A 353 12.46 5.99 -26.81
C PHE A 353 11.85 5.39 -28.08
N SER A 354 12.40 4.24 -28.53
CA SER A 354 11.76 3.47 -29.61
C SER A 354 10.36 2.99 -29.15
N PRO A 355 9.40 2.77 -30.07
CA PRO A 355 8.08 2.27 -29.75
C PRO A 355 8.11 0.99 -28.91
N GLN A 356 9.00 0.06 -29.26
CA GLN A 356 9.15 -1.20 -28.55
C GLN A 356 9.67 -0.99 -27.11
N THR A 357 10.70 -0.20 -26.91
CA THR A 357 11.27 0.10 -25.58
C THR A 357 10.25 0.81 -24.71
N LEU A 358 9.55 1.81 -25.27
CA LEU A 358 8.55 2.57 -24.56
C LEU A 358 7.39 1.67 -24.10
N TYR A 359 6.91 0.79 -24.99
CA TYR A 359 5.81 -0.10 -24.62
C TYR A 359 6.27 -1.19 -23.64
N GLN A 360 7.32 -1.94 -23.96
CA GLN A 360 7.73 -3.13 -23.21
C GLN A 360 8.40 -2.80 -21.88
N GLN A 361 9.26 -1.78 -21.85
CA GLN A 361 10.04 -1.45 -20.65
C GLN A 361 9.42 -0.34 -19.82
N ALA A 362 8.92 0.73 -20.45
CA ALA A 362 8.37 1.84 -19.70
C ALA A 362 6.88 1.59 -19.33
N TYR A 363 6.02 1.26 -20.31
CA TYR A 363 4.58 1.12 -20.02
C TYR A 363 4.25 -0.18 -19.26
N CYS A 364 4.78 -1.33 -19.71
CA CYS A 364 4.47 -2.61 -19.06
C CYS A 364 5.00 -2.71 -17.63
N ALA A 365 6.01 -1.93 -17.25
CA ALA A 365 6.50 -1.85 -15.88
C ALA A 365 5.42 -1.32 -14.89
N ARG A 366 4.34 -0.66 -15.39
CA ARG A 366 3.15 -0.30 -14.61
C ARG A 366 2.52 -1.52 -13.90
N GLY A 367 2.66 -2.71 -14.46
CA GLY A 367 2.14 -3.94 -13.84
C GLY A 367 2.62 -4.17 -12.41
N GLN A 368 3.72 -3.54 -11.99
CA GLN A 368 4.15 -3.58 -10.58
C GLN A 368 3.20 -2.83 -9.65
N ALA A 369 2.52 -1.77 -10.10
CA ALA A 369 1.53 -1.06 -9.29
C ALA A 369 0.39 -1.99 -8.84
N GLU A 370 -0.04 -2.94 -9.69
CA GLU A 370 -1.07 -3.92 -9.33
C GLU A 370 -0.64 -4.81 -8.15
N ASN A 371 0.65 -5.18 -8.07
CA ASN A 371 1.20 -5.93 -6.95
C ASN A 371 1.27 -5.06 -5.68
N LEU A 372 1.59 -3.78 -5.80
CA LEU A 372 1.61 -2.85 -4.67
C LEU A 372 0.19 -2.59 -4.14
N ILE A 373 -0.79 -2.44 -5.04
CA ILE A 373 -2.21 -2.35 -4.69
C ILE A 373 -2.67 -3.58 -3.92
N LYS A 374 -2.30 -4.79 -4.38
CA LYS A 374 -2.61 -6.04 -3.65
C LYS A 374 -2.06 -6.03 -2.23
N GLN A 375 -0.85 -5.51 -2.00
CA GLN A 375 -0.29 -5.39 -0.66
C GLN A 375 -1.14 -4.47 0.23
N VAL A 376 -1.56 -3.32 -0.28
CA VAL A 376 -2.42 -2.39 0.47
C VAL A 376 -3.82 -2.96 0.68
N LYS A 377 -4.43 -3.53 -0.37
CA LYS A 377 -5.79 -4.04 -0.35
C LYS A 377 -5.91 -5.38 0.39
N VAL A 378 -5.08 -6.37 0.03
CA VAL A 378 -5.23 -7.74 0.53
C VAL A 378 -4.49 -7.95 1.84
N ASP A 379 -3.23 -7.47 1.96
CA ASP A 379 -2.42 -7.72 3.15
C ASP A 379 -2.80 -6.77 4.30
N LEU A 380 -3.12 -5.50 3.99
CA LEU A 380 -3.43 -4.45 4.95
C LEU A 380 -4.91 -4.04 4.96
N LYS A 381 -5.75 -4.77 4.20
CA LYS A 381 -7.21 -4.68 4.23
C LYS A 381 -7.75 -3.25 4.08
N SER A 382 -7.19 -2.49 3.13
CA SER A 382 -7.65 -1.13 2.86
C SER A 382 -9.08 -1.07 2.31
N ASP A 383 -9.57 -2.18 1.74
CA ASP A 383 -10.93 -2.39 1.24
C ASP A 383 -11.96 -2.63 2.35
N ARG A 384 -11.56 -2.57 3.62
CA ARG A 384 -12.47 -2.73 4.75
C ARG A 384 -13.23 -1.45 5.06
N THR A 385 -14.14 -1.09 4.15
CA THR A 385 -14.92 0.15 4.15
C THR A 385 -16.33 -0.07 4.74
N SER A 386 -16.41 -0.54 5.99
CA SER A 386 -17.67 -0.95 6.66
C SER A 386 -18.42 0.16 7.41
N ALA A 387 -17.90 1.40 7.43
CA ALA A 387 -18.61 2.53 8.01
C ALA A 387 -19.71 3.06 7.07
N SER A 388 -20.82 3.58 7.61
CA SER A 388 -21.84 4.25 6.80
C SER A 388 -21.34 5.56 6.18
N SER A 389 -20.45 6.27 6.88
CA SER A 389 -19.87 7.55 6.45
C SER A 389 -18.73 7.34 5.44
N PHE A 390 -18.79 8.05 4.31
CA PHE A 390 -17.72 8.09 3.33
C PHE A 390 -16.40 8.63 3.91
N ILE A 391 -16.48 9.66 4.77
CA ILE A 391 -15.29 10.26 5.40
C ILE A 391 -14.62 9.29 6.37
N ALA A 392 -15.40 8.52 7.13
CA ALA A 392 -14.85 7.49 8.01
C ALA A 392 -14.16 6.37 7.22
N ASN A 393 -14.74 5.93 6.11
CA ASN A 393 -14.09 4.95 5.23
C ASN A 393 -12.84 5.51 4.58
N PHE A 394 -12.83 6.81 4.24
CA PHE A 394 -11.62 7.46 3.72
C PHE A 394 -10.51 7.51 4.81
N ALA A 395 -10.84 7.81 6.05
CA ALA A 395 -9.87 7.76 7.15
C ALA A 395 -9.27 6.35 7.30
N ARG A 396 -10.09 5.29 7.21
CA ARG A 396 -9.63 3.89 7.24
C ARG A 396 -8.67 3.56 6.10
N LEU A 397 -8.98 3.98 4.86
CA LEU A 397 -8.05 3.85 3.73
C LEU A 397 -6.69 4.50 4.04
N LEU A 398 -6.70 5.71 4.62
CA LEU A 398 -5.46 6.41 4.95
C LEU A 398 -4.69 5.76 6.11
N PHE A 399 -5.38 5.11 7.06
CA PHE A 399 -4.72 4.31 8.11
C PHE A 399 -4.04 3.06 7.52
N SER A 400 -4.71 2.35 6.62
CA SER A 400 -4.09 1.21 5.90
C SER A 400 -2.94 1.65 5.00
N ALA A 401 -3.08 2.79 4.31
CA ALA A 401 -2.02 3.42 3.55
C ALA A 401 -0.80 3.76 4.43
N SER A 402 -1.05 4.27 5.65
CA SER A 402 0.00 4.56 6.63
C SER A 402 0.68 3.29 7.15
N ALA A 403 -0.07 2.22 7.36
CA ALA A 403 0.47 0.89 7.69
C ALA A 403 1.38 0.36 6.56
N TYR A 404 0.99 0.58 5.30
CA TYR A 404 1.84 0.23 4.15
C TYR A 404 3.15 1.03 4.15
N VAL A 405 3.10 2.34 4.43
CA VAL A 405 4.31 3.18 4.54
C VAL A 405 5.25 2.63 5.61
N LEU A 406 4.74 2.20 6.77
CA LEU A 406 5.59 1.58 7.82
C LEU A 406 6.25 0.29 7.33
N HIS A 407 5.54 -0.60 6.64
CA HIS A 407 6.11 -1.82 6.06
C HIS A 407 7.15 -1.51 4.98
N GLN A 408 6.86 -0.55 4.10
CA GLN A 408 7.79 -0.13 3.06
C GLN A 408 9.06 0.46 3.68
N GLN A 409 8.93 1.29 4.72
CA GLN A 409 10.07 1.87 5.41
C GLN A 409 10.85 0.83 6.24
N LEU A 410 10.19 -0.16 6.82
CA LEU A 410 10.87 -1.29 7.44
C LEU A 410 11.73 -2.07 6.44
N ARG A 411 11.21 -2.34 5.23
CA ARG A 411 12.00 -2.95 4.15
C ARG A 411 13.21 -2.12 3.78
N HIS A 412 13.02 -0.82 3.68
CA HIS A 412 14.10 0.10 3.30
C HIS A 412 15.16 0.27 4.40
N LEU A 413 14.76 0.47 5.65
CA LEU A 413 15.65 0.79 6.76
C LEU A 413 16.24 -0.45 7.45
N GLY A 414 15.44 -1.51 7.57
CA GLY A 414 15.77 -2.67 8.38
C GLY A 414 16.10 -3.95 7.60
N LEU A 415 15.44 -4.16 6.44
CA LEU A 415 15.46 -5.45 5.76
C LEU A 415 16.34 -5.50 4.50
N GLN A 416 16.99 -4.41 4.09
CA GLN A 416 17.87 -4.41 2.91
C GLN A 416 18.97 -5.48 3.02
N GLY A 417 19.20 -6.21 1.90
CA GLY A 417 20.19 -7.28 1.85
C GLY A 417 19.82 -8.53 2.70
N THR A 418 18.57 -8.66 3.09
CA THR A 418 18.04 -9.86 3.78
C THR A 418 17.02 -10.58 2.87
N PRO A 419 16.66 -11.84 3.18
CA PRO A 419 15.62 -12.56 2.43
C PRO A 419 14.25 -11.87 2.44
N LEU A 420 13.99 -10.98 3.39
CA LEU A 420 12.73 -10.24 3.49
C LEU A 420 12.77 -8.83 2.84
N ALA A 421 13.84 -8.44 2.18
CA ALA A 421 14.01 -7.12 1.57
C ALA A 421 12.90 -6.76 0.57
N VAL A 422 12.39 -7.77 -0.16
CA VAL A 422 11.30 -7.62 -1.16
C VAL A 422 10.01 -8.33 -0.74
N ALA A 423 9.94 -8.80 0.51
CA ALA A 423 8.80 -9.55 1.00
C ALA A 423 7.54 -8.67 1.10
N GLN A 424 6.38 -9.26 0.81
CA GLN A 424 5.08 -8.62 1.01
C GLN A 424 4.79 -8.42 2.51
N PRO A 425 3.93 -7.45 2.88
CA PRO A 425 3.57 -7.18 4.27
C PRO A 425 3.14 -8.43 5.03
N ARG A 426 2.29 -9.27 4.46
CA ARG A 426 1.85 -10.53 5.09
C ARG A 426 3.00 -11.47 5.42
N THR A 427 3.99 -11.60 4.54
CA THR A 427 5.18 -12.43 4.80
C THR A 427 6.01 -11.85 5.95
N VAL A 428 6.19 -10.52 5.97
CA VAL A 428 6.90 -9.85 7.07
C VAL A 428 6.17 -10.05 8.40
N MET A 429 4.84 -9.88 8.41
CA MET A 429 4.00 -10.11 9.61
C MET A 429 4.22 -11.53 10.17
N LEU A 430 4.07 -12.54 9.32
CA LEU A 430 4.15 -13.94 9.76
C LEU A 430 5.58 -14.35 10.17
N SER A 431 6.60 -13.84 9.47
CA SER A 431 7.99 -14.27 9.71
C SER A 431 8.70 -13.46 10.78
N LEU A 432 8.37 -12.18 10.95
CA LEU A 432 9.13 -11.26 11.80
C LEU A 432 8.30 -10.65 12.94
N PHE A 433 6.98 -10.47 12.77
CA PHE A 433 6.17 -9.79 13.78
C PHE A 433 5.56 -10.77 14.79
N LYS A 434 5.12 -11.95 14.33
CA LYS A 434 4.45 -12.94 15.17
C LYS A 434 5.45 -13.82 15.91
N ILE A 435 6.13 -13.22 16.88
CA ILE A 435 7.11 -13.91 17.72
C ILE A 435 6.66 -13.86 19.17
N ALA A 436 6.44 -15.04 19.77
CA ALA A 436 6.07 -15.15 21.17
C ALA A 436 7.13 -14.49 22.06
N THR A 437 6.69 -13.56 22.89
CA THR A 437 7.56 -12.71 23.70
C THR A 437 7.05 -12.65 25.13
N ARG A 438 7.80 -13.20 26.08
CA ARG A 438 7.49 -13.05 27.50
C ARG A 438 8.01 -11.72 28.01
N VAL A 439 7.14 -10.95 28.62
CA VAL A 439 7.41 -9.60 29.11
C VAL A 439 7.61 -9.62 30.62
N LYS A 440 8.71 -9.03 31.09
CA LYS A 440 8.96 -8.75 32.50
C LYS A 440 9.22 -7.27 32.69
N GLN A 441 8.44 -6.64 33.54
CA GLN A 441 8.57 -5.22 33.87
C GLN A 441 9.24 -5.05 35.23
N TYR A 442 10.24 -4.19 35.28
CA TYR A 442 10.90 -3.72 36.50
C TYR A 442 10.65 -2.21 36.64
N LYS A 443 11.13 -1.62 37.73
CA LYS A 443 10.93 -0.19 37.99
C LYS A 443 11.49 0.71 36.88
N ASP A 444 12.64 0.36 36.34
CA ASP A 444 13.43 1.17 35.39
C ASP A 444 13.62 0.53 34.00
N ARG A 445 13.18 -0.72 33.83
CA ARG A 445 13.42 -1.46 32.59
C ARG A 445 12.37 -2.51 32.31
N VAL A 446 12.23 -2.86 31.05
CA VAL A 446 11.44 -3.98 30.57
C VAL A 446 12.38 -5.00 29.93
N LEU A 447 12.30 -6.26 30.32
CA LEU A 447 13.01 -7.37 29.68
C LEU A 447 12.05 -8.18 28.83
N LEU A 448 12.46 -8.44 27.60
CA LEU A 448 11.74 -9.25 26.62
C LEU A 448 12.49 -10.56 26.43
N HIS A 449 11.83 -11.67 26.77
CA HIS A 449 12.40 -13.00 26.56
C HIS A 449 11.77 -13.62 25.31
N LEU A 450 12.58 -13.86 24.30
CA LEU A 450 12.22 -14.47 23.04
C LEU A 450 12.53 -15.96 23.04
N PRO A 451 11.86 -16.80 22.21
CA PRO A 451 12.17 -18.21 22.11
C PRO A 451 13.62 -18.44 21.69
N SER A 452 14.33 -19.28 22.39
CA SER A 452 15.72 -19.64 22.05
C SER A 452 15.83 -20.30 20.68
N ALA A 453 14.79 -21.04 20.26
CA ALA A 453 14.67 -21.71 18.97
C ALA A 453 14.06 -20.80 17.88
N CYS A 454 14.02 -19.46 18.06
CA CYS A 454 13.46 -18.55 17.06
C CYS A 454 14.22 -18.64 15.73
N PRO A 455 13.58 -19.04 14.60
CA PRO A 455 14.27 -19.26 13.34
C PRO A 455 14.82 -17.98 12.72
N VAL A 456 14.26 -16.82 13.09
CA VAL A 456 14.66 -15.50 12.58
C VAL A 456 15.52 -14.70 13.55
N LYS A 457 16.12 -15.35 14.54
CA LYS A 457 16.93 -14.70 15.60
C LYS A 457 17.97 -13.74 15.03
N ASN A 458 18.78 -14.21 14.08
CA ASN A 458 19.84 -13.39 13.47
C ASN A 458 19.29 -12.23 12.65
N LEU A 459 18.22 -12.47 11.89
CA LEU A 459 17.54 -11.44 11.13
C LEU A 459 16.97 -10.35 12.06
N LEU A 460 16.29 -10.74 13.13
CA LEU A 460 15.75 -9.81 14.11
C LEU A 460 16.84 -8.96 14.76
N ALA A 461 17.96 -9.58 15.16
CA ALA A 461 19.11 -8.86 15.71
C ALA A 461 19.65 -7.82 14.71
N GLN A 462 19.79 -8.18 13.44
CA GLN A 462 20.22 -7.29 12.38
C GLN A 462 19.25 -6.12 12.17
N VAL A 463 17.94 -6.38 12.16
CA VAL A 463 16.90 -5.36 12.06
C VAL A 463 16.98 -4.39 13.24
N CYS A 464 17.08 -4.90 14.46
CA CYS A 464 17.22 -4.07 15.66
C CYS A 464 18.48 -3.19 15.61
N GLN A 465 19.63 -3.73 15.21
CA GLN A 465 20.87 -2.94 15.05
C GLN A 465 20.73 -1.81 14.04
N ARG A 466 20.02 -2.03 12.92
CA ARG A 466 19.81 -1.03 11.88
C ARG A 466 18.81 0.05 12.30
N LEU A 467 17.76 -0.34 13.00
CA LEU A 467 16.75 0.60 13.48
C LEU A 467 17.21 1.37 14.72
N TYR A 468 17.97 0.72 15.59
CA TYR A 468 18.57 1.30 16.79
C TYR A 468 20.08 1.06 16.80
N PRO A 469 20.88 1.79 16.00
CA PRO A 469 22.32 1.70 16.11
C PRO A 469 22.69 2.08 17.55
N ALA A 470 23.46 1.20 18.24
CA ALA A 470 23.95 1.49 19.57
C ALA A 470 24.57 2.91 19.57
N ARG A 471 24.10 3.76 20.47
CA ARG A 471 24.75 5.06 20.66
C ARG A 471 26.24 4.74 20.91
N ARG A 472 27.13 5.25 20.06
CA ARG A 472 28.58 5.18 20.32
C ARG A 472 28.76 5.67 21.74
N ASN A 473 29.25 4.80 22.61
CA ASN A 473 29.40 5.03 24.03
C ASN A 473 30.01 6.41 24.26
N HIS A 474 29.23 7.34 24.82
CA HIS A 474 29.87 8.28 25.76
C HIS A 474 30.28 7.42 26.96
N PRO A 475 31.56 7.42 27.35
CA PRO A 475 31.98 6.75 28.57
C PRO A 475 31.10 7.28 29.71
N MET A 476 30.47 6.37 30.44
CA MET A 476 29.78 6.73 31.67
C MET A 476 30.80 7.47 32.56
N PRO A 477 30.43 8.65 33.13
CA PRO A 477 31.27 9.25 34.11
C PRO A 477 31.47 8.23 35.24
N ALA A 478 32.71 7.94 35.58
CA ALA A 478 33.07 7.10 36.74
C ALA A 478 32.31 7.66 37.96
N SER A 479 31.52 6.80 38.60
CA SER A 479 30.89 7.15 39.87
C SER A 479 31.99 7.47 40.91
N PRO A 480 31.79 8.49 41.75
CA PRO A 480 32.74 8.85 42.81
C PRO A 480 32.84 7.76 43.87
#